data_7728b6e0f9e5d17564ef7c4c9429269b
#
_entry.id   7728b6e0f9e5d17564ef7c4c9429269b
#
_cell.length_a   1.000
_cell.length_b   1.000
_cell.length_c   1.000
_cell.angle_alpha   90.00
_cell.angle_beta   90.00
_cell.angle_gamma   90.00
#
_symmetry.space_group_name_H-M   'P 1'
#
loop_
_entity.id
_entity.type
_entity.pdbx_description
1 polymer ?
#
loop_
_entity_poly.entity_id
_entity_poly.type
_entity_poly.pdbx_seq_one_letter_code
_entity_poly.pdbx_strand_id
1 'polypeptide(L)'
;MRVAVLSSGGKDSAAAWWWAMCRGWEVTHLVTVRITSGDSWMFQVPGTHLVEYQAKLADVEWVEVQSEGKQEVEIMDLEVALSRLDIDGVVSGALRSDYQKSRIERMAERLNIKSWTPLWHQKSESHMRGLIENGFEVFITGVSCEGLGKEWIGRTLNPALLIELEELARRYRFNIDGEGGEYETLVTGGPHLPGRLELTGSIDWDGVRGTFEIERVHTIA
;
A
#
# COMPACT_ATOMS: atom_id res chain seq x y z
N MET A 1 -4.88 -5.38 -21.41
CA MET A 1 -3.77 -6.05 -20.72
C MET A 1 -4.28 -6.53 -19.39
N ARG A 2 -3.92 -7.74 -19.01
CA ARG A 2 -4.23 -8.35 -17.72
C ARG A 2 -3.04 -8.17 -16.80
N VAL A 3 -3.24 -7.55 -15.65
CA VAL A 3 -2.14 -7.21 -14.74
C VAL A 3 -2.44 -7.64 -13.30
N ALA A 4 -1.39 -7.99 -12.57
CA ALA A 4 -1.42 -8.10 -11.13
C ALA A 4 -0.91 -6.80 -10.49
N VAL A 5 -1.51 -6.39 -9.38
CA VAL A 5 -1.03 -5.26 -8.57
C VAL A 5 -0.41 -5.81 -7.30
N LEU A 6 0.85 -5.44 -7.02
CA LEU A 6 1.46 -5.71 -5.72
C LEU A 6 0.84 -4.75 -4.71
N SER A 7 0.05 -5.30 -3.79
CA SER A 7 -0.76 -4.50 -2.87
C SER A 7 -0.45 -4.82 -1.42
N SER A 8 -0.17 -3.77 -0.64
CA SER A 8 -0.15 -3.78 0.82
C SER A 8 -1.47 -3.25 1.42
N GLY A 9 -2.42 -2.83 0.58
CA GLY A 9 -3.64 -2.14 0.99
C GLY A 9 -3.47 -0.64 1.25
N GLY A 10 -2.23 -0.14 1.27
CA GLY A 10 -1.91 1.25 1.53
C GLY A 10 -2.08 2.17 0.32
N LYS A 11 -1.91 3.46 0.56
CA LYS A 11 -2.16 4.54 -0.40
C LYS A 11 -1.42 4.40 -1.72
N ASP A 12 -0.17 3.92 -1.70
CA ASP A 12 0.69 3.88 -2.88
C ASP A 12 0.30 2.72 -3.80
N SER A 13 0.04 1.54 -3.22
CA SER A 13 -0.46 0.40 -3.98
C SER A 13 -1.87 0.67 -4.56
N ALA A 14 -2.74 1.34 -3.81
CA ALA A 14 -4.06 1.74 -4.28
C ALA A 14 -3.99 2.75 -5.44
N ALA A 15 -3.09 3.75 -5.36
CA ALA A 15 -2.85 4.69 -6.44
C ALA A 15 -2.30 4.00 -7.70
N ALA A 16 -1.39 3.04 -7.55
CA ALA A 16 -0.85 2.26 -8.65
C ALA A 16 -1.92 1.36 -9.29
N TRP A 17 -2.81 0.80 -8.49
CA TRP A 17 -3.97 0.05 -8.97
C TRP A 17 -4.90 0.93 -9.81
N TRP A 18 -5.31 2.08 -9.26
CA TRP A 18 -6.14 3.02 -9.99
C TRP A 18 -5.51 3.52 -11.29
N TRP A 19 -4.18 3.76 -11.28
CA TRP A 19 -3.44 4.11 -12.47
C TRP A 19 -3.59 3.04 -13.58
N ALA A 20 -3.51 1.74 -13.25
CA ALA A 20 -3.71 0.66 -14.20
C ALA A 20 -5.15 0.68 -14.78
N MET A 21 -6.15 0.89 -13.92
CA MET A 21 -7.55 1.03 -14.35
C MET A 21 -7.77 2.21 -15.30
N CYS A 22 -7.15 3.38 -15.01
CA CYS A 22 -7.20 4.56 -15.89
C CYS A 22 -6.59 4.31 -17.28
N ARG A 23 -5.74 3.28 -17.42
CA ARG A 23 -5.20 2.82 -18.71
C ARG A 23 -6.11 1.85 -19.45
N GLY A 24 -7.26 1.53 -18.87
CA GLY A 24 -8.16 0.51 -19.41
C GLY A 24 -7.60 -0.90 -19.29
N TRP A 25 -6.69 -1.15 -18.34
CA TRP A 25 -6.17 -2.48 -18.08
C TRP A 25 -7.08 -3.23 -17.12
N GLU A 26 -7.16 -4.52 -17.31
CA GLU A 26 -7.85 -5.43 -16.40
C GLU A 26 -6.91 -5.79 -15.25
N VAL A 27 -7.23 -5.34 -14.05
CA VAL A 27 -6.54 -5.79 -12.83
C VAL A 27 -7.19 -7.07 -12.38
N THR A 28 -6.53 -8.19 -12.64
CA THR A 28 -7.07 -9.53 -12.37
C THR A 28 -6.74 -10.03 -10.97
N HIS A 29 -5.61 -9.56 -10.41
CA HIS A 29 -5.12 -10.03 -9.11
C HIS A 29 -4.57 -8.88 -8.26
N LEU A 30 -4.86 -8.92 -6.97
CA LEU A 30 -4.09 -8.22 -5.95
C LEU A 30 -3.16 -9.24 -5.28
N VAL A 31 -1.86 -9.00 -5.35
CA VAL A 31 -0.85 -9.91 -4.79
C VAL A 31 -0.22 -9.26 -3.57
N THR A 32 -0.33 -9.92 -2.44
CA THR A 32 0.18 -9.44 -1.15
C THR A 32 1.25 -10.37 -0.62
N VAL A 33 2.43 -9.85 -0.33
CA VAL A 33 3.46 -10.63 0.39
C VAL A 33 3.27 -10.43 1.88
N ARG A 34 3.00 -11.53 2.59
CA ARG A 34 2.83 -11.56 4.04
C ARG A 34 4.06 -12.17 4.69
N ILE A 35 4.70 -11.40 5.54
CA ILE A 35 5.85 -11.85 6.30
C ILE A 35 5.38 -12.60 7.54
N THR A 36 5.85 -13.84 7.70
CA THR A 36 5.46 -14.73 8.80
C THR A 36 6.40 -14.68 9.99
N SER A 37 7.63 -14.14 9.81
CA SER A 37 8.62 -14.01 10.87
C SER A 37 9.57 -12.83 10.62
N GLY A 38 9.66 -11.92 11.60
CA GLY A 38 10.59 -10.78 11.55
C GLY A 38 10.08 -9.56 10.77
N ASP A 39 11.02 -8.66 10.43
CA ASP A 39 10.76 -7.45 9.65
C ASP A 39 11.12 -7.69 8.18
N SER A 40 10.42 -7.03 7.27
CA SER A 40 10.74 -7.07 5.83
C SER A 40 11.43 -5.79 5.39
N TRP A 41 12.40 -5.93 4.45
CA TRP A 41 13.04 -4.82 3.76
C TRP A 41 12.25 -4.36 2.52
N MET A 42 11.30 -5.17 2.06
CA MET A 42 10.56 -4.91 0.83
C MET A 42 9.08 -4.68 1.03
N PHE A 43 8.46 -5.35 2.00
CA PHE A 43 7.01 -5.40 2.11
C PHE A 43 6.56 -4.95 3.49
N GLN A 44 5.49 -4.17 3.50
CA GLN A 44 4.83 -3.71 4.72
C GLN A 44 4.25 -4.89 5.49
N VAL A 45 4.45 -4.95 6.81
CA VAL A 45 4.02 -6.09 7.62
C VAL A 45 2.63 -5.91 8.25
N PRO A 46 2.27 -4.74 8.82
CA PRO A 46 0.97 -4.57 9.46
C PRO A 46 -0.20 -4.48 8.47
N GLY A 47 -1.29 -5.20 8.74
CA GLY A 47 -2.56 -4.99 8.06
C GLY A 47 -2.69 -5.54 6.64
N THR A 48 -1.67 -6.21 6.10
CA THR A 48 -1.68 -6.72 4.71
C THR A 48 -2.80 -7.73 4.41
N HIS A 49 -3.32 -8.44 5.41
CA HIS A 49 -4.47 -9.32 5.28
C HIS A 49 -5.76 -8.57 4.91
N LEU A 50 -5.80 -7.25 5.11
CA LEU A 50 -6.96 -6.41 4.79
C LEU A 50 -7.14 -6.19 3.28
N VAL A 51 -6.12 -6.49 2.47
CA VAL A 51 -6.21 -6.49 1.01
C VAL A 51 -7.26 -7.47 0.51
N GLU A 52 -7.52 -8.56 1.25
CA GLU A 52 -8.61 -9.51 0.94
C GLU A 52 -9.98 -8.81 0.87
N TYR A 53 -10.26 -7.88 1.77
CA TYR A 53 -11.52 -7.13 1.77
C TYR A 53 -11.61 -6.15 0.61
N GLN A 54 -10.48 -5.49 0.25
CA GLN A 54 -10.43 -4.63 -0.93
C GLN A 54 -10.63 -5.44 -2.21
N ALA A 55 -10.00 -6.61 -2.32
CA ALA A 55 -10.12 -7.51 -3.46
C ALA A 55 -11.56 -8.02 -3.62
N LYS A 56 -12.19 -8.48 -2.52
CA LYS A 56 -13.60 -8.91 -2.52
C LYS A 56 -14.55 -7.80 -2.95
N LEU A 57 -14.32 -6.57 -2.44
CA LEU A 57 -15.17 -5.43 -2.77
C LEU A 57 -15.07 -5.05 -4.25
N ALA A 58 -13.89 -5.22 -4.85
CA ALA A 58 -13.63 -4.91 -6.25
C ALA A 58 -13.86 -6.09 -7.22
N ASP A 59 -14.27 -7.26 -6.72
CA ASP A 59 -14.38 -8.51 -7.50
C ASP A 59 -13.08 -8.88 -8.24
N VAL A 60 -11.94 -8.73 -7.54
CA VAL A 60 -10.59 -9.06 -8.00
C VAL A 60 -10.05 -10.23 -7.18
N GLU A 61 -9.30 -11.13 -7.80
CA GLU A 61 -8.70 -12.26 -7.08
C GLU A 61 -7.58 -11.79 -6.15
N TRP A 62 -7.58 -12.26 -4.91
CA TRP A 62 -6.52 -12.01 -3.94
C TRP A 62 -5.57 -13.20 -3.81
N VAL A 63 -4.29 -12.94 -3.96
CA VAL A 63 -3.22 -13.93 -3.81
C VAL A 63 -2.32 -13.53 -2.65
N GLU A 64 -2.37 -14.30 -1.56
CA GLU A 64 -1.45 -14.16 -0.44
C GLU A 64 -0.19 -14.99 -0.69
N VAL A 65 0.97 -14.35 -0.63
CA VAL A 65 2.28 -14.98 -0.72
C VAL A 65 2.91 -14.95 0.66
N GLN A 66 3.03 -16.09 1.31
CA GLN A 66 3.70 -16.18 2.61
C GLN A 66 5.21 -16.26 2.41
N SER A 67 5.97 -15.45 3.16
CA SER A 67 7.44 -15.46 3.13
C SER A 67 8.03 -15.29 4.53
N GLU A 68 9.25 -15.81 4.72
CA GLU A 68 9.96 -15.69 5.99
C GLU A 68 10.58 -14.30 6.25
N GLY A 69 10.43 -13.34 5.36
CA GLY A 69 10.99 -12.00 5.52
C GLY A 69 12.51 -11.91 5.30
N LYS A 70 13.13 -12.96 4.77
CA LYS A 70 14.54 -12.95 4.43
C LYS A 70 14.76 -12.27 3.08
N GLN A 71 15.80 -11.44 3.03
CA GLN A 71 16.24 -10.80 1.80
C GLN A 71 16.40 -11.82 0.66
N GLU A 72 15.97 -11.46 -0.55
CA GLU A 72 15.92 -12.32 -1.76
C GLU A 72 14.90 -13.47 -1.69
N VAL A 73 14.59 -14.06 -0.53
CA VAL A 73 13.56 -15.11 -0.41
C VAL A 73 12.19 -14.56 -0.72
N GLU A 74 11.87 -13.37 -0.22
CA GLU A 74 10.60 -12.68 -0.49
C GLU A 74 10.32 -12.53 -1.99
N ILE A 75 11.35 -12.18 -2.76
CA ILE A 75 11.22 -12.00 -4.21
C ILE A 75 11.08 -13.34 -4.94
N MET A 76 11.73 -14.40 -4.44
CA MET A 76 11.59 -15.75 -5.01
C MET A 76 10.20 -16.32 -4.75
N ASP A 77 9.67 -16.13 -3.54
CA ASP A 77 8.31 -16.56 -3.20
C ASP A 77 7.27 -15.83 -4.05
N LEU A 78 7.45 -14.51 -4.23
CA LEU A 78 6.62 -13.70 -5.11
C LEU A 78 6.71 -14.17 -6.58
N GLU A 79 7.92 -14.47 -7.08
CA GLU A 79 8.15 -14.97 -8.44
C GLU A 79 7.41 -16.29 -8.69
N VAL A 80 7.49 -17.22 -7.73
CA VAL A 80 6.76 -18.50 -7.81
C VAL A 80 5.25 -18.29 -7.85
N ALA A 81 4.73 -17.35 -7.06
CA ALA A 81 3.30 -17.05 -7.08
C ALA A 81 2.86 -16.44 -8.43
N LEU A 82 3.58 -15.41 -8.90
CA LEU A 82 3.27 -14.73 -10.16
C LEU A 82 3.41 -15.64 -11.39
N SER A 83 4.33 -16.61 -11.37
CA SER A 83 4.53 -17.57 -12.49
C SER A 83 3.31 -18.45 -12.77
N ARG A 84 2.36 -18.53 -11.82
CA ARG A 84 1.13 -19.32 -11.93
C ARG A 84 -0.05 -18.53 -12.46
N LEU A 85 0.11 -17.20 -12.59
CA LEU A 85 -0.96 -16.30 -12.99
C LEU A 85 -0.90 -16.03 -14.50
N ASP A 86 -2.07 -15.95 -15.12
CA ASP A 86 -2.20 -15.56 -16.53
C ASP A 86 -2.28 -14.02 -16.61
N ILE A 87 -1.11 -13.38 -16.61
CA ILE A 87 -0.95 -11.93 -16.59
C ILE A 87 0.09 -11.46 -17.60
N ASP A 88 -0.13 -10.28 -18.16
CA ASP A 88 0.83 -9.61 -19.06
C ASP A 88 1.92 -8.84 -18.29
N GLY A 89 1.68 -8.58 -16.99
CA GLY A 89 2.62 -7.83 -16.18
C GLY A 89 2.19 -7.53 -14.77
N VAL A 90 3.08 -6.87 -14.04
CA VAL A 90 2.93 -6.49 -12.63
C VAL A 90 3.03 -4.98 -12.45
N VAL A 91 2.20 -4.42 -11.58
CA VAL A 91 2.19 -3.00 -11.22
C VAL A 91 2.53 -2.86 -9.74
N SER A 92 3.45 -1.96 -9.41
CA SER A 92 3.85 -1.68 -8.02
C SER A 92 3.75 -0.21 -7.67
N GLY A 93 3.46 0.08 -6.40
CA GLY A 93 3.36 1.43 -5.84
C GLY A 93 4.68 2.01 -5.34
N ALA A 94 5.85 1.45 -5.69
CA ALA A 94 7.13 1.94 -5.21
C ALA A 94 7.37 3.39 -5.64
N LEU A 95 7.76 4.25 -4.67
CA LEU A 95 7.98 5.68 -4.90
C LEU A 95 9.45 6.01 -5.17
N ARG A 96 10.38 5.53 -4.33
CA ARG A 96 11.81 5.88 -4.39
C ARG A 96 12.74 4.75 -4.00
N SER A 97 12.23 3.60 -3.62
CA SER A 97 13.05 2.46 -3.23
C SER A 97 13.64 1.73 -4.44
N ASP A 98 14.87 2.12 -4.86
CA ASP A 98 15.63 1.42 -5.90
C ASP A 98 15.75 -0.08 -5.60
N TYR A 99 15.83 -0.41 -4.31
CA TYR A 99 15.90 -1.79 -3.85
C TYR A 99 14.67 -2.59 -4.27
N GLN A 100 13.47 -2.07 -4.00
CA GLN A 100 12.21 -2.72 -4.38
C GLN A 100 12.05 -2.76 -5.91
N LYS A 101 12.19 -1.62 -6.57
CA LYS A 101 11.97 -1.48 -8.01
C LYS A 101 12.86 -2.43 -8.80
N SER A 102 14.17 -2.40 -8.57
CA SER A 102 15.13 -3.20 -9.34
C SER A 102 14.91 -4.72 -9.18
N ARG A 103 14.44 -5.17 -8.02
CA ARG A 103 14.11 -6.59 -7.79
C ARG A 103 12.84 -7.01 -8.49
N ILE A 104 11.82 -6.19 -8.43
CA ILE A 104 10.55 -6.44 -9.14
C ILE A 104 10.79 -6.45 -10.66
N GLU A 105 11.58 -5.53 -11.20
CA GLU A 105 11.92 -5.48 -12.62
C GLU A 105 12.67 -6.73 -13.08
N ARG A 106 13.71 -7.15 -12.34
CA ARG A 106 14.47 -8.38 -12.65
C ARG A 106 13.62 -9.64 -12.56
N MET A 107 12.74 -9.70 -11.58
CA MET A 107 11.78 -10.81 -11.45
C MET A 107 10.83 -10.84 -12.66
N ALA A 108 10.24 -9.71 -13.03
CA ALA A 108 9.37 -9.61 -14.19
C ALA A 108 10.08 -10.00 -15.49
N GLU A 109 11.35 -9.63 -15.66
CA GLU A 109 12.18 -10.05 -16.80
C GLU A 109 12.35 -11.57 -16.83
N ARG A 110 12.65 -12.22 -15.70
CA ARG A 110 12.75 -13.70 -15.65
C ARG A 110 11.44 -14.41 -15.98
N LEU A 111 10.32 -13.82 -15.58
CA LEU A 111 8.97 -14.32 -15.88
C LEU A 111 8.51 -13.97 -17.31
N ASN A 112 9.27 -13.19 -18.06
CA ASN A 112 8.90 -12.66 -19.37
C ASN A 112 7.57 -11.89 -19.35
N ILE A 113 7.31 -11.14 -18.27
CA ILE A 113 6.18 -10.22 -18.12
C ILE A 113 6.70 -8.80 -17.98
N LYS A 114 5.81 -7.82 -18.11
CA LYS A 114 6.17 -6.39 -17.95
C LYS A 114 6.08 -5.95 -16.50
N SER A 115 6.88 -4.93 -16.13
CA SER A 115 6.81 -4.26 -14.83
C SER A 115 6.52 -2.78 -15.00
N TRP A 116 5.63 -2.24 -14.18
CA TRP A 116 5.33 -0.81 -14.12
C TRP A 116 5.36 -0.29 -12.69
N THR A 117 5.99 0.86 -12.54
CA THR A 117 6.12 1.59 -11.29
C THR A 117 5.65 3.04 -11.52
N PRO A 118 4.32 3.27 -11.63
CA PRO A 118 3.76 4.54 -12.11
C PRO A 118 4.05 5.74 -11.21
N LEU A 119 4.35 5.51 -9.94
CA LEU A 119 4.59 6.55 -8.95
C LEU A 119 6.08 6.90 -8.79
N TRP A 120 6.94 6.27 -9.59
CA TRP A 120 8.38 6.39 -9.46
C TRP A 120 8.85 7.84 -9.54
N HIS A 121 9.54 8.30 -8.49
CA HIS A 121 10.04 9.68 -8.33
C HIS A 121 8.95 10.76 -8.41
N GLN A 122 7.69 10.44 -8.18
CA GLN A 122 6.64 11.43 -8.04
C GLN A 122 6.93 12.34 -6.84
N LYS A 123 6.68 13.64 -6.97
CA LYS A 123 6.81 14.57 -5.85
C LYS A 123 5.82 14.25 -4.76
N SER A 124 6.29 14.13 -3.51
CA SER A 124 5.49 13.73 -2.37
C SER A 124 4.22 14.56 -2.19
N GLU A 125 4.35 15.90 -2.28
CA GLU A 125 3.21 16.81 -2.11
C GLU A 125 2.18 16.64 -3.24
N SER A 126 2.63 16.41 -4.47
CA SER A 126 1.76 16.18 -5.62
C SER A 126 1.03 14.85 -5.50
N HIS A 127 1.73 13.80 -5.02
CA HIS A 127 1.14 12.50 -4.76
C HIS A 127 0.06 12.58 -3.70
N MET A 128 0.37 13.15 -2.54
CA MET A 128 -0.57 13.27 -1.42
C MET A 128 -1.82 14.11 -1.76
N ARG A 129 -1.65 15.22 -2.48
CA ARG A 129 -2.78 16.01 -2.98
C ARG A 129 -3.60 15.24 -4.00
N GLY A 130 -2.94 14.55 -4.92
CA GLY A 130 -3.63 13.74 -5.92
C GLY A 130 -4.49 12.64 -5.32
N LEU A 131 -4.09 12.01 -4.21
CA LEU A 131 -4.93 11.06 -3.49
C LEU A 131 -6.23 11.71 -3.02
N ILE A 132 -6.15 12.87 -2.37
CA ILE A 132 -7.32 13.60 -1.85
C ILE A 132 -8.23 14.07 -3.01
N GLU A 133 -7.63 14.69 -4.04
CA GLU A 133 -8.37 15.25 -5.18
C GLU A 133 -9.10 14.19 -5.98
N ASN A 134 -8.58 12.96 -6.01
CA ASN A 134 -9.21 11.82 -6.67
C ASN A 134 -10.11 10.99 -5.75
N GLY A 135 -10.35 11.45 -4.53
CA GLY A 135 -11.34 10.86 -3.63
C GLY A 135 -10.91 9.57 -2.95
N PHE A 136 -9.59 9.35 -2.76
CA PHE A 136 -9.12 8.25 -1.94
C PHE A 136 -9.38 8.51 -0.45
N GLU A 137 -9.97 7.55 0.22
CA GLU A 137 -10.12 7.53 1.67
C GLU A 137 -8.90 6.82 2.29
N VAL A 138 -7.89 7.61 2.64
CA VAL A 138 -6.62 7.12 3.20
C VAL A 138 -6.68 7.19 4.72
N PHE A 139 -6.83 6.05 5.37
CA PHE A 139 -6.90 5.91 6.81
C PHE A 139 -5.49 5.67 7.36
N ILE A 140 -5.08 6.40 8.40
CA ILE A 140 -3.77 6.25 9.06
C ILE A 140 -3.88 5.12 10.08
N THR A 141 -3.22 4.00 9.80
CA THR A 141 -3.23 2.80 10.63
C THR A 141 -2.13 2.75 11.67
N GLY A 142 -1.07 3.53 11.49
CA GLY A 142 0.03 3.56 12.44
C GLY A 142 0.93 4.76 12.25
N VAL A 143 1.66 5.12 13.30
CA VAL A 143 2.67 6.18 13.30
C VAL A 143 3.91 5.72 14.07
N SER A 144 5.10 6.12 13.60
CA SER A 144 6.39 5.69 14.16
C SER A 144 7.48 6.75 14.11
N CYS A 145 7.14 8.03 13.92
CA CYS A 145 8.12 9.11 13.86
C CYS A 145 7.83 10.24 14.85
N GLU A 146 8.85 11.01 15.17
CA GLU A 146 8.69 12.23 15.96
C GLU A 146 7.81 13.23 15.20
N GLY A 147 6.87 13.83 15.93
CA GLY A 147 5.91 14.81 15.40
C GLY A 147 4.53 14.24 15.10
N LEU A 148 4.39 12.93 14.98
CA LEU A 148 3.10 12.25 14.83
C LEU A 148 2.78 11.48 16.11
N GLY A 149 1.81 11.98 16.89
CA GLY A 149 1.38 11.35 18.13
C GLY A 149 0.19 10.40 17.92
N LYS A 150 -0.29 9.85 19.03
CA LYS A 150 -1.45 8.94 19.09
C LYS A 150 -2.69 9.50 18.37
N GLU A 151 -2.87 10.81 18.39
CA GLU A 151 -4.01 11.51 17.78
C GLU A 151 -4.05 11.45 16.25
N TRP A 152 -2.99 11.00 15.61
CA TRP A 152 -2.93 10.79 14.16
C TRP A 152 -3.51 9.44 13.75
N ILE A 153 -3.44 8.45 14.64
CA ILE A 153 -3.93 7.09 14.36
C ILE A 153 -5.46 7.11 14.28
N GLY A 154 -6.00 6.51 13.25
CA GLY A 154 -7.45 6.47 13.04
C GLY A 154 -8.01 7.65 12.25
N ARG A 155 -7.19 8.65 11.91
CA ARG A 155 -7.63 9.78 11.06
C ARG A 155 -7.62 9.39 9.58
N THR A 156 -8.54 9.98 8.84
CA THR A 156 -8.58 9.85 7.37
C THR A 156 -8.04 11.11 6.73
N LEU A 157 -7.14 10.95 5.77
CA LEU A 157 -6.50 12.05 5.04
C LEU A 157 -7.56 12.93 4.35
N ASN A 158 -7.43 14.24 4.58
CA ASN A 158 -8.26 15.26 3.95
C ASN A 158 -7.42 16.54 3.78
N PRO A 159 -7.93 17.59 3.10
CA PRO A 159 -7.14 18.80 2.85
C PRO A 159 -6.60 19.48 4.11
N ALA A 160 -7.39 19.52 5.19
CA ALA A 160 -6.97 20.14 6.45
C ALA A 160 -5.87 19.30 7.12
N LEU A 161 -6.05 17.97 7.17
CA LEU A 161 -5.06 17.06 7.73
C LEU A 161 -3.75 17.09 6.94
N LEU A 162 -3.81 17.24 5.61
CA LEU A 162 -2.61 17.35 4.79
C LEU A 162 -1.80 18.61 5.12
N ILE A 163 -2.47 19.75 5.36
CA ILE A 163 -1.79 21.00 5.79
C ILE A 163 -1.07 20.80 7.13
N GLU A 164 -1.74 20.18 8.13
CA GLU A 164 -1.12 19.83 9.40
C GLU A 164 0.11 18.93 9.21
N LEU A 165 -0.02 17.91 8.35
CA LEU A 165 1.05 16.97 8.05
C LEU A 165 2.24 17.65 7.36
N GLU A 166 1.99 18.58 6.40
CA GLU A 166 3.02 19.38 5.73
C GLU A 166 3.80 20.26 6.74
N GLU A 167 3.12 20.84 7.72
CA GLU A 167 3.76 21.66 8.76
C GLU A 167 4.64 20.81 9.70
N LEU A 168 4.15 19.65 10.12
CA LEU A 168 4.89 18.73 10.98
C LEU A 168 6.08 18.12 10.23
N ALA A 169 5.89 17.71 8.97
CA ALA A 169 6.95 17.16 8.13
C ALA A 169 8.11 18.16 7.96
N ARG A 170 7.82 19.45 7.75
CA ARG A 170 8.84 20.50 7.71
C ARG A 170 9.56 20.71 9.04
N ARG A 171 8.81 20.65 10.16
CA ARG A 171 9.36 20.87 11.50
C ARG A 171 10.23 19.71 11.98
N TYR A 172 9.78 18.49 11.77
CA TYR A 172 10.42 17.27 12.27
C TYR A 172 11.25 16.54 11.21
N ARG A 173 11.23 17.03 9.96
CA ARG A 173 12.06 16.54 8.84
C ARG A 173 11.78 15.09 8.45
N PHE A 174 10.51 14.72 8.39
CA PHE A 174 10.09 13.42 7.88
C PHE A 174 9.46 13.52 6.48
N ASN A 175 9.31 12.39 5.79
CA ASN A 175 8.70 12.37 4.46
C ASN A 175 7.18 12.47 4.57
N ILE A 176 6.60 13.47 3.91
CA ILE A 176 5.15 13.72 3.95
C ILE A 176 4.32 12.55 3.39
N ASP A 177 4.92 11.75 2.50
CA ASP A 177 4.28 10.56 1.92
C ASP A 177 4.53 9.26 2.71
N GLY A 178 5.22 9.34 3.85
CA GLY A 178 5.47 8.18 4.70
C GLY A 178 6.45 7.15 4.14
N GLU A 179 7.21 7.48 3.08
CA GLU A 179 8.11 6.55 2.40
C GLU A 179 9.24 6.03 3.31
N GLY A 180 9.59 6.75 4.34
CA GLY A 180 10.57 6.32 5.35
C GLY A 180 9.98 5.47 6.47
N GLY A 181 8.70 5.08 6.40
CA GLY A 181 8.01 4.33 7.44
C GLY A 181 7.52 5.22 8.60
N GLU A 182 7.38 6.53 8.35
CA GLU A 182 6.95 7.49 9.36
C GLU A 182 5.53 7.23 9.84
N TYR A 183 4.69 6.77 8.93
CA TYR A 183 3.32 6.34 9.22
C TYR A 183 2.85 5.30 8.20
N GLU A 184 1.88 4.52 8.60
CA GLU A 184 1.27 3.45 7.82
C GLU A 184 -0.17 3.80 7.45
N THR A 185 -0.64 3.29 6.32
CA THR A 185 -1.98 3.61 5.80
C THR A 185 -2.72 2.38 5.29
N LEU A 186 -4.04 2.45 5.36
CA LEU A 186 -4.97 1.57 4.64
C LEU A 186 -5.92 2.45 3.82
N VAL A 187 -6.16 2.09 2.57
CA VAL A 187 -7.19 2.74 1.76
C VAL A 187 -8.52 2.05 2.01
N THR A 188 -9.46 2.80 2.57
CA THR A 188 -10.79 2.29 2.91
C THR A 188 -11.83 2.54 1.83
N GLY A 189 -11.57 3.47 0.92
CA GLY A 189 -12.42 3.81 -0.22
C GLY A 189 -11.65 4.57 -1.29
N GLY A 190 -12.22 4.68 -2.47
CA GLY A 190 -11.57 5.44 -3.54
C GLY A 190 -12.05 5.04 -4.94
N PRO A 191 -11.53 5.68 -5.99
CA PRO A 191 -12.03 5.51 -7.35
C PRO A 191 -11.81 4.12 -7.96
N HIS A 192 -10.99 3.27 -7.32
CA HIS A 192 -10.70 1.89 -7.70
C HIS A 192 -11.60 0.87 -6.98
N LEU A 193 -12.41 1.31 -6.01
CA LEU A 193 -13.32 0.47 -5.25
C LEU A 193 -14.77 0.87 -5.51
N PRO A 194 -15.69 -0.09 -5.77
CA PRO A 194 -17.10 0.21 -5.97
C PRO A 194 -17.85 0.57 -4.67
N GLY A 195 -17.18 0.49 -3.53
CA GLY A 195 -17.71 0.79 -2.20
C GLY A 195 -16.58 1.14 -1.23
N ARG A 196 -16.79 0.94 0.06
CA ARG A 196 -15.80 1.27 1.09
C ARG A 196 -15.72 0.23 2.20
N LEU A 197 -14.63 0.29 2.96
CA LEU A 197 -14.41 -0.49 4.18
C LEU A 197 -14.69 0.40 5.39
N GLU A 198 -15.50 -0.07 6.32
CA GLU A 198 -15.63 0.51 7.65
C GLU A 198 -14.84 -0.32 8.65
N LEU A 199 -13.98 0.37 9.40
CA LEU A 199 -13.09 -0.25 10.36
C LEU A 199 -13.55 0.06 11.78
N THR A 200 -13.57 -0.94 12.64
CA THR A 200 -13.68 -0.76 14.08
C THR A 200 -12.48 -1.40 14.78
N GLY A 201 -12.00 -0.75 15.82
CA GLY A 201 -10.81 -1.21 16.54
C GLY A 201 -10.40 -0.26 17.64
N SER A 202 -9.23 -0.49 18.18
CA SER A 202 -8.63 0.28 19.27
C SER A 202 -7.21 0.72 18.91
N ILE A 203 -6.72 1.75 19.60
CA ILE A 203 -5.36 2.25 19.36
C ILE A 203 -4.44 1.63 20.42
N ASP A 204 -3.44 0.88 19.96
CA ASP A 204 -2.28 0.50 20.77
C ASP A 204 -1.20 1.57 20.63
N TRP A 205 -0.69 2.07 21.79
CA TRP A 205 0.26 3.17 21.84
C TRP A 205 1.27 2.97 22.95
N ASP A 206 2.56 2.91 22.61
CA ASP A 206 3.65 2.68 23.57
C ASP A 206 4.30 3.98 24.14
N GLY A 207 3.82 5.14 23.72
CA GLY A 207 4.36 6.45 24.09
C GLY A 207 5.21 7.11 23.01
N VAL A 208 5.64 6.39 22.00
CA VAL A 208 6.48 6.86 20.89
C VAL A 208 5.88 6.50 19.54
N ARG A 209 5.35 5.30 19.40
CA ARG A 209 4.74 4.75 18.19
C ARG A 209 3.46 4.01 18.56
N GLY A 210 2.64 3.75 17.56
CA GLY A 210 1.43 2.95 17.78
C GLY A 210 0.73 2.59 16.50
N THR A 211 -0.24 1.70 16.65
CA THR A 211 -1.03 1.14 15.58
C THR A 211 -2.52 1.17 15.91
N PHE A 212 -3.34 1.16 14.89
CA PHE A 212 -4.78 0.90 15.00
C PHE A 212 -5.01 -0.60 14.87
N GLU A 213 -5.30 -1.24 16.00
CA GLU A 213 -5.64 -2.66 16.07
C GLU A 213 -7.06 -2.85 15.54
N ILE A 214 -7.16 -3.38 14.30
CA ILE A 214 -8.44 -3.56 13.62
C ILE A 214 -9.10 -4.83 14.14
N GLU A 215 -10.25 -4.68 14.78
CA GLU A 215 -11.04 -5.77 15.34
C GLU A 215 -12.09 -6.30 14.36
N ARG A 216 -12.66 -5.41 13.54
CA ARG A 216 -13.69 -5.76 12.56
C ARG A 216 -13.57 -4.90 11.30
N VAL A 217 -13.92 -5.50 10.18
CA VAL A 217 -14.04 -4.84 8.88
C VAL A 217 -15.42 -5.12 8.32
N HIS A 218 -16.14 -4.08 7.95
CA HIS A 218 -17.40 -4.16 7.23
C HIS A 218 -17.23 -3.57 5.83
N THR A 219 -17.76 -4.26 4.82
CA THR A 219 -17.80 -3.76 3.45
C THR A 219 -19.14 -3.10 3.19
N ILE A 220 -19.12 -1.87 2.67
CA ILE A 220 -20.31 -1.13 2.24
C ILE A 220 -20.17 -0.94 0.73
N ALA A 221 -21.11 -1.52 0.00
CA ALA A 221 -21.21 -1.40 -1.46
C ALA A 221 -21.95 -0.11 -1.85
#